data_876faf91373cce3b0a6b993ac4d689b6
#
_entry.id   876faf91373cce3b0a6b993ac4d689b6
#
_cell.length_a   1.000
_cell.length_b   1.000
_cell.length_c   1.000
_cell.angle_alpha   90.00
_cell.angle_beta   90.00
_cell.angle_gamma   90.00
#
_symmetry.space_group_name_H-M   'P 1'
#
loop_
_entity.id
_entity.type
_entity.pdbx_description
1 polymer ?
#
loop_
_entity_poly.entity_id
_entity_poly.type
_entity_poly.pdbx_seq_one_letter_code
_entity_poly.pdbx_strand_id
1 'polypeptide(L)'
;MKCPQCQNPDSKVIETRSAGVGIRRRRQCLSCGARFTTHERIERKIPLVVKRDGSREPFDRLKVLQGLQLACRKRAITAQRIEDAADRIEHALLSSGGSELAADDIGQKVLEELRNLDLVGYLRFASVYQDVQSPSDFLRLLQPWIDAEANSRKTVSYTHLRAHETDTD
;
A
#
# COMPACT_ATOMS: atom_id res chain seq x y z
N MET A 1 -3.31 -17.86 -30.66
CA MET A 1 -3.65 -16.41 -30.62
C MET A 1 -3.86 -15.96 -32.04
N LYS A 2 -5.04 -15.41 -32.36
CA LYS A 2 -5.40 -15.08 -33.75
C LYS A 2 -4.67 -13.83 -34.26
N CYS A 3 -4.23 -13.87 -35.52
CA CYS A 3 -3.62 -12.72 -36.17
C CYS A 3 -4.61 -11.56 -36.28
N PRO A 4 -4.28 -10.31 -35.89
CA PRO A 4 -5.21 -9.18 -35.98
C PRO A 4 -5.58 -8.81 -37.42
N GLN A 5 -4.81 -9.23 -38.42
CA GLN A 5 -5.02 -8.85 -39.81
C GLN A 5 -5.80 -9.90 -40.63
N CYS A 6 -5.51 -11.20 -40.44
CA CYS A 6 -6.14 -12.27 -41.23
C CYS A 6 -6.85 -13.35 -40.37
N GLN A 7 -6.91 -13.17 -39.05
CA GLN A 7 -7.54 -14.08 -38.10
C GLN A 7 -6.97 -15.51 -38.04
N ASN A 8 -5.87 -15.79 -38.76
CA ASN A 8 -5.21 -17.08 -38.69
C ASN A 8 -4.65 -17.34 -37.29
N PRO A 9 -4.85 -18.53 -36.68
CA PRO A 9 -4.38 -18.85 -35.34
C PRO A 9 -2.87 -19.04 -35.25
N ASP A 10 -2.18 -19.33 -36.37
CA ASP A 10 -0.78 -19.73 -36.40
C ASP A 10 0.17 -18.54 -36.55
N SER A 11 1.07 -18.43 -35.59
CA SER A 11 2.10 -17.39 -35.55
C SER A 11 3.36 -17.91 -34.91
N LYS A 12 4.53 -17.46 -35.40
CA LYS A 12 5.82 -17.70 -34.72
C LYS A 12 6.26 -16.51 -33.90
N VAL A 13 6.97 -16.77 -32.80
CA VAL A 13 7.60 -15.73 -31.98
C VAL A 13 8.94 -15.37 -32.63
N ILE A 14 9.15 -14.10 -32.95
CA ILE A 14 10.40 -13.58 -33.53
C ILE A 14 11.33 -13.09 -32.42
N GLU A 15 10.75 -12.47 -31.38
CA GLU A 15 11.50 -11.83 -30.31
C GLU A 15 10.72 -11.92 -29.00
N THR A 16 11.46 -12.12 -27.89
CA THR A 16 10.91 -12.11 -26.53
C THR A 16 11.74 -11.16 -25.68
N ARG A 17 11.10 -10.24 -24.96
CA ARG A 17 11.76 -9.34 -24.01
C ARG A 17 10.99 -9.32 -22.70
N SER A 18 11.69 -9.26 -21.58
CA SER A 18 11.07 -8.92 -20.30
C SER A 18 10.64 -7.45 -20.32
N ALA A 19 9.42 -7.17 -19.86
CA ALA A 19 8.86 -5.84 -19.80
C ALA A 19 8.18 -5.64 -18.43
N GLY A 20 8.95 -5.22 -17.44
CA GLY A 20 8.47 -5.06 -16.07
C GLY A 20 7.95 -6.38 -15.50
N VAL A 21 6.68 -6.39 -15.07
CA VAL A 21 6.00 -7.59 -14.53
C VAL A 21 5.47 -8.58 -15.56
N GLY A 22 5.87 -8.47 -16.84
CA GLY A 22 5.37 -9.32 -17.92
C GLY A 22 6.40 -9.62 -19.00
N ILE A 23 5.96 -10.32 -20.02
CA ILE A 23 6.74 -10.67 -21.19
C ILE A 23 6.12 -10.01 -22.42
N ARG A 24 6.94 -9.26 -23.15
CA ARG A 24 6.58 -8.72 -24.45
C ARG A 24 7.12 -9.66 -25.54
N ARG A 25 6.23 -10.18 -26.40
CA ARG A 25 6.62 -11.01 -27.53
C ARG A 25 6.26 -10.35 -28.86
N ARG A 26 7.20 -10.28 -29.77
CA ARG A 26 6.95 -9.92 -31.16
C ARG A 26 6.67 -11.18 -31.95
N ARG A 27 5.54 -11.22 -32.64
CA ARG A 27 5.07 -12.38 -33.40
C ARG A 27 4.94 -12.06 -34.88
N GLN A 28 5.02 -13.08 -35.71
CA GLN A 28 4.74 -13.00 -37.14
C GLN A 28 3.75 -14.08 -37.53
N CYS A 29 2.67 -13.66 -38.18
CA CYS A 29 1.68 -14.58 -38.73
C CYS A 29 2.31 -15.48 -39.80
N LEU A 30 2.02 -16.77 -39.75
CA LEU A 30 2.57 -17.72 -40.76
C LEU A 30 1.80 -17.64 -42.09
N SER A 31 0.56 -17.13 -42.11
CA SER A 31 -0.27 -17.00 -43.29
C SER A 31 0.00 -15.71 -44.07
N CYS A 32 -0.22 -14.53 -43.41
CA CYS A 32 -0.11 -13.23 -44.09
C CYS A 32 1.21 -12.49 -43.86
N GLY A 33 2.11 -13.02 -43.02
CA GLY A 33 3.39 -12.39 -42.71
C GLY A 33 3.33 -11.17 -41.78
N ALA A 34 2.14 -10.73 -41.41
CA ALA A 34 1.94 -9.55 -40.54
C ALA A 34 2.66 -9.74 -39.20
N ARG A 35 3.31 -8.65 -38.73
CA ARG A 35 4.01 -8.63 -37.46
C ARG A 35 3.14 -7.90 -36.43
N PHE A 36 2.97 -8.51 -35.25
CA PHE A 36 2.22 -7.93 -34.14
C PHE A 36 2.88 -8.23 -32.81
N THR A 37 2.58 -7.42 -31.82
CA THR A 37 3.16 -7.54 -30.48
C THR A 37 2.08 -8.04 -29.52
N THR A 38 2.47 -8.96 -28.65
CA THR A 38 1.62 -9.45 -27.55
C THR A 38 2.31 -9.20 -26.22
N HIS A 39 1.52 -8.92 -25.20
CA HIS A 39 1.97 -8.82 -23.83
C HIS A 39 1.35 -9.95 -23.02
N GLU A 40 2.20 -10.74 -22.39
CA GLU A 40 1.79 -11.74 -21.42
C GLU A 40 2.00 -11.19 -20.02
N ARG A 41 0.96 -11.21 -19.22
CA ARG A 41 0.99 -10.82 -17.80
C ARG A 41 0.40 -11.95 -16.99
N ILE A 42 0.91 -12.12 -15.77
CA ILE A 42 0.29 -13.04 -14.81
C ILE A 42 -1.07 -12.45 -14.45
N GLU A 43 -2.14 -13.16 -14.76
CA GLU A 43 -3.48 -12.81 -14.31
C GLU A 43 -3.57 -13.14 -12.82
N ARG A 44 -3.54 -12.12 -11.98
CA ARG A 44 -3.80 -12.26 -10.55
C ARG A 44 -5.31 -12.21 -10.36
N LYS A 45 -5.85 -13.19 -9.66
CA LYS A 45 -7.24 -13.11 -9.20
C LYS A 45 -7.34 -11.93 -8.25
N ILE A 46 -8.16 -10.94 -8.61
CA ILE A 46 -8.45 -9.81 -7.73
C ILE A 46 -9.39 -10.33 -6.65
N PRO A 47 -9.01 -10.30 -5.36
CA PRO A 47 -9.90 -10.75 -4.29
C PRO A 47 -11.12 -9.84 -4.16
N LEU A 48 -12.20 -10.38 -3.64
CA LEU A 48 -13.39 -9.62 -3.31
C LEU A 48 -13.24 -9.02 -1.91
N VAL A 49 -13.59 -7.76 -1.76
CA VAL A 49 -13.66 -7.08 -0.46
C VAL A 49 -15.06 -7.27 0.11
N VAL A 50 -15.14 -7.89 1.28
CA VAL A 50 -16.37 -8.03 2.04
C VAL A 50 -16.53 -6.83 2.96
N LYS A 51 -17.56 -6.01 2.73
CA LYS A 51 -17.88 -4.83 3.53
C LYS A 51 -18.62 -5.21 4.81
N ARG A 52 -18.73 -4.26 5.75
CA ARG A 52 -19.47 -4.43 7.02
C ARG A 52 -20.95 -4.75 6.82
N ASP A 53 -21.55 -4.27 5.72
CA ASP A 53 -22.94 -4.58 5.34
C ASP A 53 -23.11 -5.94 4.64
N GLY A 54 -22.02 -6.71 4.50
CA GLY A 54 -21.99 -8.00 3.81
C GLY A 54 -21.90 -7.90 2.28
N SER A 55 -21.92 -6.72 1.70
CA SER A 55 -21.73 -6.53 0.25
C SER A 55 -20.29 -6.88 -0.17
N ARG A 56 -20.15 -7.30 -1.43
CA ARG A 56 -18.87 -7.70 -2.01
C ARG A 56 -18.55 -6.86 -3.21
N GLU A 57 -17.33 -6.34 -3.28
CA GLU A 57 -16.81 -5.62 -4.43
C GLU A 57 -15.36 -6.05 -4.72
N PRO A 58 -14.88 -5.97 -5.98
CA PRO A 58 -13.48 -6.23 -6.28
C PRO A 58 -12.55 -5.28 -5.50
N PHE A 59 -11.40 -5.80 -5.04
CA PHE A 59 -10.37 -4.95 -4.45
C PHE A 59 -9.91 -3.90 -5.47
N ASP A 60 -9.88 -2.65 -5.04
CA ASP A 60 -9.48 -1.52 -5.87
C ASP A 60 -8.35 -0.75 -5.18
N ARG A 61 -7.12 -0.87 -5.72
CA ARG A 61 -5.94 -0.15 -5.25
C ARG A 61 -6.14 1.38 -5.28
N LEU A 62 -6.93 1.89 -6.24
CA LEU A 62 -7.16 3.34 -6.33
C LEU A 62 -7.92 3.87 -5.13
N LYS A 63 -8.83 3.10 -4.54
CA LYS A 63 -9.52 3.48 -3.30
C LYS A 63 -8.55 3.59 -2.12
N VAL A 64 -7.61 2.66 -2.01
CA VAL A 64 -6.55 2.72 -0.97
C VAL A 64 -5.69 3.95 -1.17
N LEU A 65 -5.23 4.20 -2.40
CA LEU A 65 -4.41 5.36 -2.75
C LEU A 65 -5.13 6.68 -2.42
N GLN A 66 -6.39 6.81 -2.81
CA GLN A 66 -7.22 7.99 -2.51
C GLN A 66 -7.38 8.20 -1.00
N GLY A 67 -7.58 7.14 -0.23
CA GLY A 67 -7.65 7.20 1.24
C GLY A 67 -6.36 7.73 1.85
N LEU A 68 -5.20 7.24 1.41
CA LEU A 68 -3.89 7.72 1.83
C LEU A 68 -3.65 9.19 1.44
N GLN A 69 -3.99 9.58 0.20
CA GLN A 69 -3.86 10.96 -0.29
C GLN A 69 -4.72 11.93 0.52
N LEU A 70 -5.95 11.55 0.85
CA LEU A 70 -6.86 12.37 1.64
C LEU A 70 -6.32 12.54 3.08
N ALA A 71 -5.87 11.47 3.70
CA ALA A 71 -5.27 11.49 5.04
C ALA A 71 -4.03 12.38 5.10
N CYS A 72 -3.16 12.29 4.08
CA CYS A 72 -1.91 13.04 3.98
C CYS A 72 -2.03 14.42 3.33
N ARG A 73 -3.26 14.89 3.06
CA ARG A 73 -3.49 16.18 2.39
C ARG A 73 -2.86 17.33 3.17
N LYS A 74 -2.09 18.20 2.48
CA LYS A 74 -1.33 19.34 3.04
C LYS A 74 -0.26 18.91 4.05
N ARG A 75 0.25 17.69 3.97
CA ARG A 75 1.42 17.22 4.70
C ARG A 75 2.65 17.24 3.80
N ALA A 76 3.84 17.38 4.39
CA ALA A 76 5.11 17.37 3.65
C ALA A 76 5.54 15.95 3.28
N ILE A 77 4.66 15.22 2.58
CA ILE A 77 4.89 13.86 2.10
C ILE A 77 4.83 13.87 0.58
N THR A 78 5.85 13.28 -0.04
CA THR A 78 5.91 13.20 -1.50
C THR A 78 4.87 12.22 -2.04
N ALA A 79 4.36 12.48 -3.26
CA ALA A 79 3.46 11.57 -3.94
C ALA A 79 4.04 10.16 -4.06
N GLN A 80 5.36 10.05 -4.32
CA GLN A 80 6.04 8.76 -4.39
C GLN A 80 5.93 7.95 -3.09
N ARG A 81 6.12 8.58 -1.92
CA ARG A 81 5.98 7.88 -0.63
C ARG A 81 4.57 7.35 -0.40
N ILE A 82 3.55 8.07 -0.88
CA ILE A 82 2.14 7.65 -0.80
C ILE A 82 1.89 6.47 -1.75
N GLU A 83 2.43 6.51 -2.98
CA GLU A 83 2.37 5.39 -3.93
C GLU A 83 3.05 4.13 -3.38
N ASP A 84 4.27 4.28 -2.84
CA ASP A 84 5.01 3.18 -2.25
C ASP A 84 4.25 2.54 -1.07
N ALA A 85 3.56 3.34 -0.27
CA ALA A 85 2.70 2.86 0.81
C ALA A 85 1.50 2.07 0.27
N ALA A 86 0.84 2.56 -0.79
CA ALA A 86 -0.25 1.85 -1.45
C ALA A 86 0.21 0.51 -2.02
N ASP A 87 1.42 0.46 -2.63
CA ASP A 87 2.00 -0.76 -3.17
C ASP A 87 2.31 -1.80 -2.07
N ARG A 88 2.84 -1.35 -0.93
CA ARG A 88 3.08 -2.24 0.22
C ARG A 88 1.78 -2.82 0.78
N ILE A 89 0.73 -2.00 0.90
CA ILE A 89 -0.60 -2.45 1.34
C ILE A 89 -1.15 -3.49 0.36
N GLU A 90 -1.16 -3.19 -0.93
CA GLU A 90 -1.62 -4.11 -1.97
C GLU A 90 -0.86 -5.43 -1.90
N HIS A 91 0.48 -5.36 -1.85
CA HIS A 91 1.31 -6.56 -1.78
C HIS A 91 1.01 -7.39 -0.53
N ALA A 92 0.87 -6.76 0.64
CA ALA A 92 0.57 -7.47 1.90
C ALA A 92 -0.80 -8.17 1.84
N LEU A 93 -1.81 -7.50 1.30
CA LEU A 93 -3.17 -8.04 1.16
C LEU A 93 -3.23 -9.20 0.15
N LEU A 94 -2.57 -9.05 -1.00
CA LEU A 94 -2.59 -10.07 -2.05
C LEU A 94 -1.69 -11.27 -1.75
N SER A 95 -0.69 -11.10 -0.88
CA SER A 95 0.21 -12.18 -0.46
C SER A 95 -0.47 -13.22 0.45
N SER A 96 -1.59 -12.87 1.09
CA SER A 96 -2.37 -13.81 1.91
C SER A 96 -3.07 -14.91 1.10
N GLY A 97 -3.17 -14.76 -0.23
CA GLY A 97 -3.69 -15.78 -1.14
C GLY A 97 -5.19 -16.06 -1.03
N GLY A 98 -5.92 -15.31 -0.22
CA GLY A 98 -7.37 -15.45 -0.06
C GLY A 98 -8.15 -14.95 -1.28
N SER A 99 -9.30 -15.53 -1.54
CA SER A 99 -10.24 -15.05 -2.55
C SER A 99 -11.10 -13.89 -2.05
N GLU A 100 -11.16 -13.68 -0.74
CA GLU A 100 -11.90 -12.63 -0.07
C GLU A 100 -11.01 -11.91 0.97
N LEU A 101 -11.21 -10.61 1.12
CA LEU A 101 -10.55 -9.74 2.10
C LEU A 101 -11.64 -9.03 2.91
N ALA A 102 -11.50 -8.97 4.23
CA ALA A 102 -12.39 -8.11 5.01
C ALA A 102 -12.01 -6.64 4.81
N ALA A 103 -13.01 -5.76 4.69
CA ALA A 103 -12.75 -4.32 4.62
C ALA A 103 -11.98 -3.79 5.84
N ASP A 104 -12.19 -4.43 6.99
CA ASP A 104 -11.49 -4.08 8.23
C ASP A 104 -9.99 -4.42 8.17
N ASP A 105 -9.60 -5.52 7.51
CA ASP A 105 -8.18 -5.86 7.31
C ASP A 105 -7.48 -4.82 6.44
N ILE A 106 -8.17 -4.33 5.40
CA ILE A 106 -7.65 -3.25 4.55
C ILE A 106 -7.45 -1.97 5.36
N GLY A 107 -8.45 -1.60 6.17
CA GLY A 107 -8.37 -0.43 7.04
C GLY A 107 -7.23 -0.51 8.05
N GLN A 108 -7.00 -1.67 8.65
CA GLN A 108 -5.87 -1.90 9.56
C GLN A 108 -4.53 -1.76 8.85
N LYS A 109 -4.38 -2.29 7.63
CA LYS A 109 -3.15 -2.11 6.83
C LYS A 109 -2.90 -0.66 6.46
N VAL A 110 -3.94 0.10 6.14
CA VAL A 110 -3.82 1.55 5.90
C VAL A 110 -3.37 2.28 7.17
N LEU A 111 -3.92 1.94 8.33
CA LEU A 111 -3.51 2.52 9.62
C LEU A 111 -2.05 2.20 9.95
N GLU A 112 -1.60 0.95 9.76
CA GLU A 112 -0.21 0.52 9.97
C GLU A 112 0.76 1.35 9.11
N GLU A 113 0.46 1.53 7.83
CA GLU A 113 1.30 2.33 6.92
C GLU A 113 1.30 3.81 7.27
N LEU A 114 0.12 4.39 7.57
CA LEU A 114 0.02 5.80 7.98
C LEU A 114 0.76 6.08 9.28
N ARG A 115 0.77 5.15 10.23
CA ARG A 115 1.50 5.28 11.48
C ARG A 115 3.00 5.52 11.27
N ASN A 116 3.57 4.87 10.23
CA ASN A 116 4.98 5.01 9.87
C ASN A 116 5.22 6.21 8.93
N LEU A 117 4.19 6.66 8.23
CA LEU A 117 4.29 7.69 7.22
C LEU A 117 4.14 9.11 7.81
N ASP A 118 3.06 9.34 8.56
CA ASP A 118 2.72 10.62 9.16
C ASP A 118 1.67 10.48 10.27
N LEU A 119 1.99 10.90 11.48
CA LEU A 119 1.08 10.81 12.64
C LEU A 119 -0.24 11.55 12.43
N VAL A 120 -0.20 12.74 11.82
CA VAL A 120 -1.43 13.53 11.58
C VAL A 120 -2.29 12.86 10.52
N GLY A 121 -1.68 12.27 9.49
CA GLY A 121 -2.37 11.44 8.50
C GLY A 121 -3.03 10.23 9.14
N TYR A 122 -2.31 9.53 10.03
CA TYR A 122 -2.85 8.44 10.82
C TYR A 122 -4.10 8.87 11.61
N LEU A 123 -4.01 9.96 12.39
CA LEU A 123 -5.12 10.43 13.22
C LEU A 123 -6.37 10.82 12.41
N ARG A 124 -6.16 11.46 11.25
CA ARG A 124 -7.26 11.80 10.34
C ARG A 124 -7.97 10.57 9.81
N PHE A 125 -7.20 9.58 9.36
CA PHE A 125 -7.78 8.33 8.86
C PHE A 125 -8.46 7.55 10.00
N ALA A 126 -7.78 7.41 11.14
CA ALA A 126 -8.28 6.70 12.31
C ALA A 126 -9.59 7.31 12.83
N SER A 127 -9.71 8.64 12.85
CA SER A 127 -10.91 9.32 13.34
C SER A 127 -12.17 8.97 12.55
N VAL A 128 -12.03 8.81 11.24
CA VAL A 128 -13.14 8.41 10.35
C VAL A 128 -13.36 6.89 10.38
N TYR A 129 -12.28 6.12 10.32
CA TYR A 129 -12.33 4.67 10.23
C TYR A 129 -12.85 4.02 11.52
N GLN A 130 -12.48 4.56 12.69
CA GLN A 130 -12.90 4.08 14.02
C GLN A 130 -14.12 4.82 14.57
N ASP A 131 -14.75 5.67 13.74
CA ASP A 131 -15.96 6.43 14.10
C ASP A 131 -15.80 7.20 15.42
N VAL A 132 -14.74 8.01 15.53
CA VAL A 132 -14.44 8.81 16.72
C VAL A 132 -15.52 9.90 16.90
N GLN A 133 -16.27 9.84 18.01
CA GLN A 133 -17.41 10.71 18.27
C GLN A 133 -17.13 11.78 19.35
N SER A 134 -16.11 11.58 20.16
CA SER A 134 -15.84 12.44 21.31
C SER A 134 -14.37 12.86 21.44
N PRO A 135 -14.08 13.99 22.12
CA PRO A 135 -12.71 14.35 22.48
C PRO A 135 -11.97 13.26 23.26
N SER A 136 -12.68 12.50 24.10
CA SER A 136 -12.11 11.39 24.87
C SER A 136 -11.62 10.26 23.99
N ASP A 137 -12.30 9.99 22.88
CA ASP A 137 -11.87 8.98 21.91
C ASP A 137 -10.59 9.43 21.19
N PHE A 138 -10.47 10.72 20.86
CA PHE A 138 -9.23 11.30 20.34
C PHE A 138 -8.07 11.16 21.31
N LEU A 139 -8.28 11.40 22.60
CA LEU A 139 -7.25 11.22 23.61
C LEU A 139 -6.77 9.77 23.67
N ARG A 140 -7.68 8.80 23.58
CA ARG A 140 -7.29 7.38 23.50
C ARG A 140 -6.44 7.06 22.28
N LEU A 141 -6.77 7.66 21.13
CA LEU A 141 -5.95 7.50 19.91
C LEU A 141 -4.55 8.08 20.08
N LEU A 142 -4.41 9.20 20.81
CA LEU A 142 -3.14 9.88 21.00
C LEU A 142 -2.29 9.26 22.11
N GLN A 143 -2.90 8.58 23.10
CA GLN A 143 -2.23 8.07 24.29
C GLN A 143 -0.92 7.33 24.03
N PRO A 144 -0.83 6.40 23.05
CA PRO A 144 0.41 5.66 22.78
C PRO A 144 1.60 6.56 22.43
N TRP A 145 1.35 7.69 21.74
CA TRP A 145 2.42 8.64 21.38
C TRP A 145 2.77 9.59 22.53
N ILE A 146 1.78 10.02 23.29
CA ILE A 146 2.00 10.83 24.50
C ILE A 146 2.88 10.07 25.48
N ASP A 147 2.59 8.79 25.71
CA ASP A 147 3.36 7.92 26.60
C ASP A 147 4.79 7.68 26.07
N ALA A 148 4.95 7.49 24.76
CA ALA A 148 6.25 7.32 24.12
C ALA A 148 7.12 8.58 24.25
N GLU A 149 6.57 9.77 24.06
CA GLU A 149 7.26 11.04 24.26
C GLU A 149 7.65 11.27 25.72
N ALA A 150 6.75 10.95 26.65
CA ALA A 150 7.03 11.07 28.08
C ALA A 150 8.19 10.16 28.53
N ASN A 151 8.27 8.95 27.98
CA ASN A 151 9.38 8.01 28.26
C ASN A 151 10.69 8.46 27.64
N SER A 152 10.69 9.02 26.41
CA SER A 152 11.88 9.57 25.77
C SER A 152 12.49 10.73 26.57
N ARG A 153 11.66 11.58 27.16
CA ARG A 153 12.16 12.70 28.01
C ARG A 153 12.80 12.23 29.30
N LYS A 154 12.31 11.13 29.88
CA LYS A 154 12.90 10.55 31.11
C LYS A 154 14.28 9.98 30.90
N THR A 155 14.55 9.37 29.73
CA THR A 155 15.88 8.78 29.42
C THR A 155 16.95 9.83 29.20
N VAL A 156 16.62 11.02 28.69
CA VAL A 156 17.59 12.10 28.46
C VAL A 156 18.03 12.79 29.75
N SER A 157 17.20 12.78 30.80
CA SER A 157 17.51 13.43 32.10
C SER A 157 18.55 12.67 32.92
N TYR A 158 18.75 11.37 32.72
CA TYR A 158 19.69 10.55 33.49
C TYR A 158 21.15 10.60 32.99
N THR A 159 21.41 11.09 31.79
CA THR A 159 22.76 11.13 31.22
C THR A 159 23.57 12.38 31.63
N HIS A 160 22.91 13.42 32.11
CA HIS A 160 23.59 14.66 32.53
C HIS A 160 24.05 14.69 33.98
N LEU A 161 23.67 13.73 34.83
CA LEU A 161 24.05 13.72 36.26
C LEU A 161 25.25 12.86 36.61
N ARG A 162 25.94 12.23 35.63
CA ARG A 162 27.12 11.37 35.88
C ARG A 162 28.49 11.98 35.52
N ALA A 163 28.55 13.27 35.19
CA ALA A 163 29.79 13.91 34.74
C ALA A 163 30.45 14.90 35.76
N HIS A 164 30.03 14.90 37.02
CA HIS A 164 30.63 15.78 38.03
C HIS A 164 30.89 15.11 39.38
N GLU A 165 31.60 13.98 39.37
CA GLU A 165 32.24 13.47 40.58
C GLU A 165 33.50 12.67 40.20
N THR A 166 34.58 13.35 39.93
CA THR A 166 35.97 12.92 40.21
C THR A 166 36.89 14.10 39.89
N ASP A 167 37.23 14.88 40.91
CA ASP A 167 38.56 15.45 41.10
C ASP A 167 38.58 16.23 42.40
N THR A 168 38.98 15.59 43.45
CA THR A 168 39.70 16.17 44.58
C THR A 168 40.39 15.03 45.35
N ASP A 169 41.64 14.80 45.09
CA ASP A 169 42.85 14.76 45.94
C ASP A 169 44.07 14.34 45.14
#